data_1097c16fa3fc488c85e62be3142a2f0c
#
_entry.id   1097c16fa3fc488c85e62be3142a2f0c
#
_cell.length_a   1.000
_cell.length_b   1.000
_cell.length_c   1.000
_cell.angle_alpha   90.00
_cell.angle_beta   90.00
_cell.angle_gamma   90.00
#
_symmetry.space_group_name_H-M   'P 1'
#
loop_
_entity.id
_entity.type
_entity.pdbx_description
1 polymer ?
#
loop_
_entity_poly.entity_id
_entity_poly.type
_entity_poly.pdbx_seq_one_letter_code
_entity_poly.pdbx_strand_id
1 'polypeptide(L)'
;MTNTDDTSNAKNPHDTPGVYVDNGKDFNRDMRYITTRITVEGEDGYEVEPNRYRLIAAQACPWANRAIIVRRLLGLEDVISMGLAGPVHDPRSWTFDLDPDGVDPVLGIERLQEAYFKRQADYPRGITVPAMVDERDGAVVTNDFDQITRDFASQWKEFHREGAPNLWPEEHAEEMESVMKRVFTEVNNGVYRCGFAGSQEPYDAAYDRLWTALDWLEERLADRRYLMGDTITEADVRLFTTLVRFDAVYHGHFKANRQKLSEMPVLWAYARDLYQTPGFGETVDFEQIKAHYYVVHKDINPTQIIPKGPSEDVWLTQHGRESLGGRPFGDGTAPDPKRPLK
;
A
#
# COMPACT_ATOMS: atom_id res chain seq x y z
N MET A 1 18.39 44.55 34.89
CA MET A 1 17.22 44.74 34.01
C MET A 1 17.69 44.53 32.61
N THR A 2 17.63 43.33 32.11
CA THR A 2 17.87 43.01 30.69
C THR A 2 16.84 41.97 30.35
N ASN A 3 15.81 42.39 29.63
CA ASN A 3 14.89 41.54 28.94
C ASN A 3 15.69 40.81 27.87
N THR A 4 15.83 39.50 27.99
CA THR A 4 16.20 38.63 26.89
C THR A 4 14.91 38.14 26.26
N ASP A 5 14.56 38.72 25.12
CA ASP A 5 13.55 38.24 24.24
C ASP A 5 13.91 36.79 23.78
N ASP A 6 13.16 35.83 24.31
CA ASP A 6 13.16 34.44 23.88
C ASP A 6 12.22 34.32 22.67
N THR A 7 12.73 34.72 21.49
CA THR A 7 12.02 34.63 20.21
C THR A 7 12.56 33.49 19.30
N SER A 8 13.12 32.42 19.87
CA SER A 8 13.74 31.37 19.07
C SER A 8 13.10 30.00 19.24
N ASN A 9 11.77 29.90 19.10
CA ASN A 9 11.14 28.56 18.94
C ASN A 9 9.89 28.61 18.04
N ALA A 10 9.96 29.38 16.96
CA ALA A 10 9.07 29.13 15.85
C ALA A 10 9.50 27.79 15.23
N LYS A 11 8.76 26.71 15.51
CA LYS A 11 8.94 25.42 14.86
C LYS A 11 8.94 25.68 13.35
N ASN A 12 10.03 25.31 12.67
CA ASN A 12 10.07 25.32 11.22
C ASN A 12 8.84 24.55 10.72
N PRO A 13 7.94 25.12 9.92
CA PRO A 13 6.77 24.41 9.39
C PRO A 13 7.17 23.10 8.66
N HIS A 14 8.40 22.98 8.20
CA HIS A 14 8.97 21.77 7.64
C HIS A 14 9.33 20.68 8.67
N ASP A 15 9.35 20.99 9.97
CA ASP A 15 9.60 20.01 11.04
C ASP A 15 8.32 19.32 11.54
N THR A 16 7.15 19.77 11.11
CA THR A 16 5.87 19.15 11.46
C THR A 16 5.32 18.38 10.27
N PRO A 17 5.26 17.04 10.34
CA PRO A 17 4.55 16.28 9.32
C PRO A 17 3.08 16.64 9.38
N GLY A 18 2.45 16.78 8.23
CA GLY A 18 1.00 16.79 8.16
C GLY A 18 0.48 15.46 8.71
N VAL A 19 -0.65 15.49 9.40
CA VAL A 19 -1.26 14.32 10.01
C VAL A 19 -2.12 13.62 8.94
N TYR A 20 -1.86 12.35 8.67
CA TYR A 20 -2.72 11.51 7.81
C TYR A 20 -3.75 10.70 8.62
N VAL A 21 -3.67 10.77 9.94
CA VAL A 21 -4.60 10.17 10.91
C VAL A 21 -5.11 11.29 11.81
N ASP A 22 -6.42 11.48 11.85
CA ASP A 22 -7.04 12.31 12.86
C ASP A 22 -7.12 11.50 14.17
N ASN A 23 -6.43 11.95 15.22
CA ASN A 23 -6.43 11.33 16.55
C ASN A 23 -7.70 11.66 17.35
N GLY A 24 -8.85 11.78 16.69
CA GLY A 24 -10.15 11.83 17.34
C GLY A 24 -10.53 10.50 18.00
N LYS A 25 -11.79 10.38 18.49
CA LYS A 25 -12.29 9.11 19.05
C LYS A 25 -12.35 8.00 17.99
N ASP A 26 -12.62 8.38 16.75
CA ASP A 26 -12.72 7.50 15.59
C ASP A 26 -11.54 7.73 14.64
N PHE A 27 -11.01 6.63 14.09
CA PHE A 27 -10.05 6.73 13.01
C PHE A 27 -10.71 7.30 11.75
N ASN A 28 -10.19 8.42 11.27
CA ASN A 28 -10.57 9.02 10.00
C ASN A 28 -9.31 9.28 9.17
N ARG A 29 -9.22 8.60 8.02
CA ARG A 29 -8.11 8.80 7.10
C ARG A 29 -8.28 10.12 6.35
N ASP A 30 -7.23 10.94 6.31
CA ASP A 30 -7.21 12.10 5.41
C ASP A 30 -7.16 11.61 3.95
N MET A 31 -8.28 11.79 3.23
CA MET A 31 -8.46 11.38 1.84
C MET A 31 -8.17 12.51 0.84
N ARG A 32 -7.62 13.64 1.30
CA ARG A 32 -7.33 14.79 0.45
C ARG A 32 -5.95 14.66 -0.16
N TYR A 33 -5.86 13.87 -1.22
CA TYR A 33 -4.64 13.63 -1.97
C TYR A 33 -4.38 14.71 -3.03
N ILE A 34 -3.15 14.71 -3.55
CA ILE A 34 -2.82 15.35 -4.83
C ILE A 34 -3.39 14.43 -5.91
N THR A 35 -4.49 14.85 -6.54
CA THR A 35 -5.27 14.03 -7.47
C THR A 35 -4.95 14.28 -8.95
N THR A 36 -3.86 14.98 -9.21
CA THR A 36 -3.32 15.17 -10.57
C THR A 36 -3.06 13.80 -11.21
N ARG A 37 -3.45 13.64 -12.47
CA ARG A 37 -3.31 12.38 -13.19
C ARG A 37 -2.21 12.42 -14.24
N ILE A 38 -1.63 11.25 -14.49
CA ILE A 38 -0.74 11.01 -15.63
C ILE A 38 -1.57 10.27 -16.67
N THR A 39 -1.97 10.95 -17.73
CA THR A 39 -2.88 10.40 -18.76
C THR A 39 -2.25 10.45 -20.14
N VAL A 40 -2.78 9.65 -21.07
CA VAL A 40 -2.30 9.64 -22.47
C VAL A 40 -2.40 11.05 -23.09
N GLU A 41 -3.49 11.76 -22.81
CA GLU A 41 -3.75 13.09 -23.36
C GLU A 41 -3.11 14.24 -22.55
N GLY A 42 -2.52 13.95 -21.40
CA GLY A 42 -1.90 14.96 -20.54
C GLY A 42 -2.88 16.01 -19.99
N GLU A 43 -4.12 15.62 -19.70
CA GLU A 43 -5.21 16.53 -19.29
C GLU A 43 -4.83 17.44 -18.12
N ASP A 44 -4.06 16.93 -17.15
CA ASP A 44 -3.57 17.68 -15.99
C ASP A 44 -2.13 18.25 -16.19
N GLY A 45 -1.63 18.25 -17.42
CA GLY A 45 -0.29 18.70 -17.78
C GLY A 45 0.79 17.62 -17.67
N TYR A 46 0.42 16.36 -17.39
CA TYR A 46 1.33 15.24 -17.29
C TYR A 46 0.90 14.12 -18.25
N GLU A 47 1.60 14.04 -19.37
CA GLU A 47 1.43 12.97 -20.35
C GLU A 47 2.13 11.68 -19.90
N VAL A 48 1.56 10.54 -20.30
CA VAL A 48 2.24 9.23 -20.21
C VAL A 48 3.51 9.27 -21.05
N GLU A 49 4.65 9.14 -20.41
CA GLU A 49 5.96 9.20 -21.05
C GLU A 49 6.92 8.21 -20.37
N PRO A 50 7.54 7.29 -21.12
CA PRO A 50 8.44 6.30 -20.54
C PRO A 50 9.69 6.98 -19.96
N ASN A 51 10.15 6.48 -18.80
CA ASN A 51 11.34 6.96 -18.09
C ASN A 51 11.27 8.43 -17.62
N ARG A 52 10.07 8.96 -17.45
CA ARG A 52 9.83 10.30 -16.90
C ARG A 52 9.44 10.27 -15.43
N TYR A 53 8.74 9.23 -15.02
CA TYR A 53 8.13 9.19 -13.70
C TYR A 53 8.75 8.10 -12.82
N ARG A 54 8.87 8.44 -11.55
CA ARG A 54 9.36 7.58 -10.51
C ARG A 54 8.27 7.28 -9.49
N LEU A 55 7.98 6.00 -9.27
CA LEU A 55 7.14 5.55 -8.18
C LEU A 55 7.95 5.53 -6.88
N ILE A 56 7.63 6.38 -5.93
CA ILE A 56 8.16 6.29 -4.57
C ILE A 56 7.21 5.44 -3.74
N ALA A 57 7.74 4.36 -3.17
CA ALA A 57 7.00 3.39 -2.41
C ALA A 57 7.74 2.98 -1.13
N ALA A 58 7.09 2.24 -0.24
CA ALA A 58 7.71 1.55 0.88
C ALA A 58 7.10 0.16 1.00
N GLN A 59 7.91 -0.89 1.10
CA GLN A 59 7.41 -2.27 1.21
C GLN A 59 6.58 -2.48 2.48
N ALA A 60 6.84 -1.69 3.52
CA ALA A 60 6.02 -1.67 4.73
C ALA A 60 4.57 -1.23 4.50
N CYS A 61 4.34 -0.28 3.58
CA CYS A 61 3.05 0.37 3.37
C CYS A 61 2.11 -0.48 2.49
N PRO A 62 0.90 -0.87 2.97
CA PRO A 62 -0.03 -1.66 2.16
C PRO A 62 -0.58 -0.89 0.95
N TRP A 63 -0.71 0.43 1.06
CA TRP A 63 -1.18 1.29 -0.03
C TRP A 63 -0.16 1.38 -1.16
N ALA A 64 1.12 1.51 -0.81
CA ALA A 64 2.23 1.50 -1.77
C ALA A 64 2.45 0.10 -2.40
N ASN A 65 2.26 -0.96 -1.62
CA ASN A 65 2.40 -2.33 -2.11
C ASN A 65 1.45 -2.66 -3.26
N ARG A 66 0.24 -2.06 -3.31
CA ARG A 66 -0.68 -2.17 -4.46
C ARG A 66 -0.01 -1.71 -5.75
N ALA A 67 0.58 -0.50 -5.71
CA ALA A 67 1.25 0.08 -6.88
C ALA A 67 2.48 -0.73 -7.29
N ILE A 68 3.23 -1.29 -6.33
CA ILE A 68 4.37 -2.19 -6.61
C ILE A 68 3.89 -3.45 -7.34
N ILE A 69 2.84 -4.10 -6.83
CA ILE A 69 2.26 -5.31 -7.44
C ILE A 69 1.75 -5.02 -8.85
N VAL A 70 0.93 -3.98 -9.02
CA VAL A 70 0.35 -3.63 -10.33
C VAL A 70 1.45 -3.28 -11.34
N ARG A 71 2.45 -2.47 -10.94
CA ARG A 71 3.62 -2.16 -11.78
C ARG A 71 4.31 -3.45 -12.26
N ARG A 72 4.49 -4.43 -11.37
CA ARG A 72 5.11 -5.73 -11.65
C ARG A 72 4.25 -6.59 -12.58
N LEU A 73 2.97 -6.73 -12.29
CA LEU A 73 2.05 -7.54 -13.10
C LEU A 73 1.94 -7.03 -14.54
N LEU A 74 1.95 -5.72 -14.71
CA LEU A 74 1.85 -5.06 -16.00
C LEU A 74 3.20 -4.90 -16.73
N GLY A 75 4.34 -5.15 -16.03
CA GLY A 75 5.67 -5.05 -16.62
C GLY A 75 6.14 -3.61 -16.86
N LEU A 76 5.68 -2.67 -16.02
CA LEU A 76 5.99 -1.26 -16.17
C LEU A 76 7.37 -0.86 -15.60
N GLU A 77 8.19 -1.83 -15.15
CA GLU A 77 9.49 -1.57 -14.53
C GLU A 77 10.50 -0.91 -15.47
N ASP A 78 10.36 -1.12 -16.78
CA ASP A 78 11.27 -0.52 -17.78
C ASP A 78 10.90 0.92 -18.12
N VAL A 79 9.71 1.39 -17.73
CA VAL A 79 9.20 2.71 -18.10
C VAL A 79 8.85 3.60 -16.91
N ILE A 80 8.65 3.01 -15.74
CA ILE A 80 8.43 3.74 -14.47
C ILE A 80 9.49 3.26 -13.49
N SER A 81 10.47 4.10 -13.18
CA SER A 81 11.49 3.79 -12.18
C SER A 81 10.88 3.70 -10.78
N MET A 82 11.58 3.10 -9.80
CA MET A 82 11.07 3.02 -8.43
C MET A 82 12.14 3.37 -7.40
N GLY A 83 11.76 4.20 -6.42
CA GLY A 83 12.48 4.45 -5.17
C GLY A 83 11.79 3.76 -4.01
N LEU A 84 12.55 3.07 -3.17
CA LEU A 84 12.03 2.41 -1.96
C LEU A 84 12.49 3.19 -0.73
N ALA A 85 11.53 3.79 -0.04
CA ALA A 85 11.77 4.41 1.26
C ALA A 85 11.93 3.34 2.34
N GLY A 86 12.76 3.63 3.34
CA GLY A 86 12.99 2.78 4.48
C GLY A 86 11.75 2.62 5.37
N PRO A 87 11.71 1.54 6.19
CA PRO A 87 10.51 1.24 6.97
C PRO A 87 10.30 2.17 8.16
N VAL A 88 11.35 2.76 8.70
CA VAL A 88 11.29 3.61 9.90
C VAL A 88 11.51 5.05 9.51
N HIS A 89 10.44 5.79 9.41
CA HIS A 89 10.50 7.22 9.15
C HIS A 89 10.47 8.04 10.45
N ASP A 90 11.06 9.22 10.43
CA ASP A 90 10.94 10.19 11.51
C ASP A 90 9.69 11.09 11.33
N PRO A 91 9.41 12.00 12.30
CA PRO A 91 8.26 12.91 12.20
C PRO A 91 8.22 13.76 10.93
N ARG A 92 9.34 13.95 10.23
CA ARG A 92 9.39 14.78 9.03
C ARG A 92 8.93 14.04 7.78
N SER A 93 9.23 12.75 7.61
CA SER A 93 8.77 11.97 6.46
C SER A 93 9.52 10.64 6.30
N TRP A 94 9.17 9.92 5.22
CA TRP A 94 9.86 8.77 4.69
C TRP A 94 11.28 9.12 4.24
N THR A 95 12.25 8.29 4.64
CA THR A 95 13.68 8.45 4.34
C THR A 95 14.13 7.44 3.28
N PHE A 96 15.30 7.68 2.70
CA PHE A 96 15.94 6.75 1.75
C PHE A 96 17.17 6.08 2.39
N ASP A 97 17.12 5.79 3.68
CA ASP A 97 18.19 5.20 4.47
C ASP A 97 18.58 3.77 4.04
N LEU A 98 17.85 3.15 3.14
CA LEU A 98 18.21 1.89 2.48
C LEU A 98 19.05 2.11 1.20
N ASP A 99 19.15 3.33 0.71
CA ASP A 99 19.97 3.68 -0.44
C ASP A 99 21.37 4.16 -0.02
N PRO A 100 22.38 4.10 -0.90
CA PRO A 100 23.72 4.63 -0.62
C PRO A 100 23.66 6.09 -0.16
N ASP A 101 24.41 6.41 0.88
CA ASP A 101 24.47 7.73 1.51
C ASP A 101 23.14 8.26 2.06
N GLY A 102 22.10 7.41 2.15
CA GLY A 102 20.78 7.78 2.62
C GLY A 102 20.00 8.70 1.65
N VAL A 103 20.31 8.64 0.37
CA VAL A 103 19.79 9.54 -0.67
C VAL A 103 19.17 8.72 -1.80
N ASP A 104 17.96 9.08 -2.26
CA ASP A 104 17.42 8.47 -3.48
C ASP A 104 18.33 8.77 -4.67
N PRO A 105 18.86 7.74 -5.36
CA PRO A 105 19.90 7.93 -6.36
C PRO A 105 19.46 8.66 -7.64
N VAL A 106 18.14 8.78 -7.86
CA VAL A 106 17.58 9.46 -9.04
C VAL A 106 17.16 10.89 -8.70
N LEU A 107 16.44 11.06 -7.59
CA LEU A 107 15.91 12.37 -7.21
C LEU A 107 16.92 13.24 -6.42
N GLY A 108 17.97 12.63 -5.86
CA GLY A 108 18.98 13.32 -5.05
C GLY A 108 18.42 13.90 -3.74
N ILE A 109 17.38 13.26 -3.17
CA ILE A 109 16.71 13.70 -1.95
C ILE A 109 16.92 12.71 -0.80
N GLU A 110 17.04 13.20 0.42
CA GLU A 110 17.15 12.38 1.64
C GLU A 110 15.76 11.98 2.18
N ARG A 111 14.73 12.79 1.87
CA ARG A 111 13.36 12.63 2.38
C ARG A 111 12.33 12.89 1.31
N LEU A 112 11.28 12.09 1.31
CA LEU A 112 10.17 12.26 0.36
C LEU A 112 9.47 13.62 0.48
N GLN A 113 9.46 14.25 1.67
CA GLN A 113 8.88 15.58 1.86
C GLN A 113 9.47 16.63 0.90
N GLU A 114 10.73 16.49 0.52
CA GLU A 114 11.40 17.43 -0.41
C GLU A 114 10.70 17.46 -1.78
N ALA A 115 10.26 16.31 -2.27
CA ALA A 115 9.48 16.23 -3.51
C ALA A 115 8.06 16.82 -3.36
N TYR A 116 7.44 16.68 -2.18
CA TYR A 116 6.16 17.34 -1.89
C TYR A 116 6.30 18.87 -1.82
N PHE A 117 7.37 19.37 -1.19
CA PHE A 117 7.61 20.79 -1.09
C PHE A 117 8.03 21.45 -2.41
N LYS A 118 8.62 20.68 -3.34
CA LYS A 118 8.78 21.14 -4.73
C LYS A 118 7.43 21.32 -5.43
N ARG A 119 6.45 20.47 -5.14
CA ARG A 119 5.09 20.62 -5.66
C ARG A 119 4.34 21.79 -5.02
N GLN A 120 4.44 21.92 -3.69
CA GLN A 120 3.81 22.96 -2.89
C GLN A 120 4.68 23.24 -1.66
N ALA A 121 5.32 24.40 -1.60
CA ALA A 121 6.33 24.73 -0.58
C ALA A 121 5.85 24.62 0.88
N ASP A 122 4.56 24.82 1.11
CA ASP A 122 3.90 24.73 2.41
C ASP A 122 2.87 23.60 2.46
N TYR A 123 3.15 22.47 1.81
CA TYR A 123 2.23 21.32 1.76
C TYR A 123 1.72 20.93 3.16
N PRO A 124 0.40 21.08 3.43
CA PRO A 124 -0.11 21.07 4.79
C PRO A 124 -0.56 19.67 5.28
N ARG A 125 -0.29 18.62 4.49
CA ARG A 125 -0.76 17.27 4.75
C ARG A 125 0.36 16.31 5.10
N GLY A 126 -0.02 15.09 5.50
CA GLY A 126 0.92 13.99 5.68
C GLY A 126 1.64 13.64 4.39
N ILE A 127 2.94 13.39 4.51
CA ILE A 127 3.77 12.91 3.41
C ILE A 127 3.55 11.41 3.29
N THR A 128 2.91 10.97 2.22
CA THR A 128 2.46 9.59 2.06
C THR A 128 3.13 8.88 0.89
N VAL A 129 3.18 7.56 0.97
CA VAL A 129 3.49 6.65 -0.13
C VAL A 129 2.26 5.78 -0.43
N PRO A 130 2.02 5.38 -1.71
CA PRO A 130 2.85 5.68 -2.89
C PRO A 130 2.76 7.14 -3.30
N ALA A 131 3.78 7.61 -4.01
CA ALA A 131 3.78 8.89 -4.71
C ALA A 131 4.41 8.74 -6.08
N MET A 132 3.81 9.32 -7.11
CA MET A 132 4.44 9.49 -8.42
C MET A 132 5.17 10.82 -8.44
N VAL A 133 6.44 10.81 -8.82
CA VAL A 133 7.30 11.99 -8.90
C VAL A 133 7.75 12.17 -10.34
N ASP A 134 7.67 13.39 -10.90
CA ASP A 134 8.28 13.72 -12.19
C ASP A 134 9.79 13.86 -11.99
N GLU A 135 10.58 13.03 -12.67
CA GLU A 135 12.04 13.04 -12.54
C GLU A 135 12.68 14.32 -13.11
N ARG A 136 11.98 15.10 -13.93
CA ARG A 136 12.48 16.33 -14.55
C ARG A 136 12.66 17.46 -13.56
N ASP A 137 11.73 17.60 -12.63
CA ASP A 137 11.75 18.67 -11.63
C ASP A 137 11.81 18.14 -10.19
N GLY A 138 11.62 16.84 -10.01
CA GLY A 138 11.62 16.17 -8.72
C GLY A 138 10.39 16.49 -7.87
N ALA A 139 9.30 16.99 -8.47
CA ALA A 139 8.06 17.31 -7.77
C ALA A 139 7.08 16.14 -7.77
N VAL A 140 6.31 15.99 -6.69
CA VAL A 140 5.22 15.01 -6.64
C VAL A 140 4.12 15.39 -7.65
N VAL A 141 3.75 14.44 -8.50
CA VAL A 141 2.62 14.58 -9.42
C VAL A 141 1.33 14.19 -8.73
N THR A 142 1.31 13.00 -8.10
CA THR A 142 0.13 12.48 -7.40
C THR A 142 0.54 11.53 -6.26
N ASN A 143 -0.27 11.47 -5.22
CA ASN A 143 -0.20 10.47 -4.16
C ASN A 143 -1.56 9.77 -3.94
N ASP A 144 -2.44 9.85 -4.92
CA ASP A 144 -3.71 9.15 -4.91
C ASP A 144 -3.48 7.67 -5.22
N PHE A 145 -3.29 6.87 -4.18
CA PHE A 145 -2.96 5.45 -4.30
C PHE A 145 -4.04 4.63 -5.01
N ASP A 146 -5.29 5.07 -4.98
CA ASP A 146 -6.39 4.40 -5.67
C ASP A 146 -6.33 4.67 -7.16
N GLN A 147 -6.07 5.92 -7.55
CA GLN A 147 -5.99 6.33 -8.93
C GLN A 147 -4.69 5.88 -9.62
N ILE A 148 -3.56 5.85 -8.89
CA ILE A 148 -2.26 5.39 -9.46
C ILE A 148 -2.39 4.01 -10.08
N THR A 149 -2.98 3.03 -9.38
CA THR A 149 -3.12 1.66 -9.91
C THR A 149 -4.10 1.57 -11.07
N ARG A 150 -5.17 2.38 -11.03
CA ARG A 150 -6.12 2.51 -12.16
C ARG A 150 -5.45 3.10 -13.40
N ASP A 151 -4.64 4.13 -13.22
CA ASP A 151 -3.90 4.75 -14.32
C ASP A 151 -2.88 3.79 -14.91
N PHE A 152 -2.13 3.05 -14.08
CA PHE A 152 -1.24 2.00 -14.56
C PHE A 152 -1.97 0.98 -15.45
N ALA A 153 -3.16 0.55 -15.05
CA ALA A 153 -3.95 -0.42 -15.80
C ALA A 153 -4.64 0.16 -17.05
N SER A 154 -4.94 1.46 -17.09
CA SER A 154 -5.73 2.09 -18.17
C SER A 154 -4.93 3.00 -19.09
N GLN A 155 -4.07 3.86 -18.54
CA GLN A 155 -3.35 4.90 -19.28
C GLN A 155 -2.01 4.42 -19.85
N TRP A 156 -1.38 3.44 -19.19
CA TRP A 156 -0.06 2.92 -19.55
C TRP A 156 -0.10 1.66 -20.43
N LYS A 157 -1.23 1.33 -21.05
CA LYS A 157 -1.45 0.09 -21.82
C LYS A 157 -0.43 -0.14 -22.94
N GLU A 158 0.04 0.90 -23.60
CA GLU A 158 1.04 0.82 -24.66
C GLU A 158 2.38 0.24 -24.16
N PHE A 159 2.66 0.43 -22.86
CA PHE A 159 3.90 -0.03 -22.25
C PHE A 159 3.74 -1.32 -21.45
N HIS A 160 2.56 -1.93 -21.45
CA HIS A 160 2.38 -3.22 -20.78
C HIS A 160 3.23 -4.31 -21.46
N ARG A 161 3.84 -5.17 -20.64
CA ARG A 161 4.54 -6.34 -21.19
C ARG A 161 3.59 -7.22 -21.99
N GLU A 162 4.15 -8.00 -22.92
CA GLU A 162 3.40 -9.05 -23.59
C GLU A 162 2.85 -10.06 -22.58
N GLY A 163 1.57 -10.40 -22.71
CA GLY A 163 0.89 -11.30 -21.78
C GLY A 163 0.60 -10.70 -20.39
N ALA A 164 0.61 -9.38 -20.24
CA ALA A 164 0.12 -8.73 -19.03
C ALA A 164 -1.35 -9.09 -18.77
N PRO A 165 -1.75 -9.37 -17.49
CA PRO A 165 -3.13 -9.66 -17.16
C PRO A 165 -4.04 -8.43 -17.32
N ASN A 166 -5.31 -8.66 -17.66
CA ASN A 166 -6.32 -7.63 -17.56
C ASN A 166 -6.79 -7.51 -16.10
N LEU A 167 -6.26 -6.52 -15.38
CA LEU A 167 -6.63 -6.30 -13.98
C LEU A 167 -7.97 -5.58 -13.80
N TRP A 168 -8.54 -5.08 -14.91
CA TRP A 168 -9.79 -4.31 -14.91
C TRP A 168 -10.73 -4.77 -16.03
N PRO A 169 -11.25 -6.01 -15.95
CA PRO A 169 -12.19 -6.51 -16.96
C PRO A 169 -13.52 -5.73 -16.93
N GLU A 170 -13.95 -5.24 -18.10
CA GLU A 170 -15.16 -4.41 -18.22
C GLU A 170 -16.41 -5.15 -17.79
N GLU A 171 -16.49 -6.45 -18.08
CA GLU A 171 -17.60 -7.32 -17.70
C GLU A 171 -17.82 -7.45 -16.19
N HIS A 172 -16.81 -7.17 -15.39
CA HIS A 172 -16.86 -7.21 -13.93
C HIS A 172 -16.81 -5.82 -13.28
N ALA A 173 -16.77 -4.73 -14.05
CA ALA A 173 -16.46 -3.40 -13.53
C ALA A 173 -17.38 -2.96 -12.38
N GLU A 174 -18.69 -3.13 -12.50
CA GLU A 174 -19.67 -2.71 -11.48
C GLU A 174 -19.54 -3.56 -10.19
N GLU A 175 -19.46 -4.88 -10.34
CA GLU A 175 -19.29 -5.78 -9.20
C GLU A 175 -17.94 -5.54 -8.51
N MET A 176 -16.87 -5.36 -9.31
CA MET A 176 -15.52 -5.10 -8.80
C MET A 176 -15.46 -3.79 -8.01
N GLU A 177 -16.09 -2.72 -8.49
CA GLU A 177 -16.19 -1.45 -7.74
C GLU A 177 -16.91 -1.64 -6.39
N SER A 178 -18.01 -2.38 -6.39
CA SER A 178 -18.75 -2.68 -5.16
C SER A 178 -17.91 -3.49 -4.16
N VAL A 179 -17.24 -4.55 -4.63
CA VAL A 179 -16.36 -5.39 -3.81
C VAL A 179 -15.19 -4.58 -3.27
N MET A 180 -14.50 -3.81 -4.13
CA MET A 180 -13.37 -2.98 -3.72
C MET A 180 -13.76 -1.91 -2.72
N LYS A 181 -14.93 -1.28 -2.89
CA LYS A 181 -15.46 -0.30 -1.91
C LYS A 181 -15.68 -0.94 -0.55
N ARG A 182 -16.27 -2.14 -0.52
CA ARG A 182 -16.47 -2.87 0.73
C ARG A 182 -15.15 -3.27 1.37
N VAL A 183 -14.24 -3.87 0.59
CA VAL A 183 -12.89 -4.24 1.04
C VAL A 183 -12.13 -3.02 1.58
N PHE A 184 -12.16 -1.90 0.87
CA PHE A 184 -11.52 -0.67 1.32
C PHE A 184 -12.09 -0.17 2.65
N THR A 185 -13.42 -0.10 2.74
CA THR A 185 -14.10 0.51 3.89
C THR A 185 -14.03 -0.39 5.13
N GLU A 186 -14.28 -1.69 4.96
CA GLU A 186 -14.52 -2.60 6.08
C GLU A 186 -13.29 -3.44 6.44
N VAL A 187 -12.37 -3.68 5.49
CA VAL A 187 -11.17 -4.49 5.70
C VAL A 187 -9.90 -3.62 5.72
N ASN A 188 -9.55 -2.97 4.61
CA ASN A 188 -8.29 -2.22 4.53
C ASN A 188 -8.24 -1.06 5.55
N ASN A 189 -9.28 -0.24 5.66
CA ASN A 189 -9.41 0.75 6.72
C ASN A 189 -9.94 0.16 8.03
N GLY A 190 -10.63 -0.98 7.99
CA GLY A 190 -11.18 -1.66 9.17
C GLY A 190 -10.11 -2.00 10.19
N VAL A 191 -8.99 -2.59 9.75
CA VAL A 191 -7.86 -2.91 10.65
C VAL A 191 -7.26 -1.64 11.29
N TYR A 192 -7.19 -0.53 10.56
CA TYR A 192 -6.73 0.76 11.11
C TYR A 192 -7.72 1.36 12.09
N ARG A 193 -9.02 1.23 11.83
CA ARG A 193 -10.05 1.67 12.79
C ARG A 193 -9.97 0.91 14.10
N CYS A 194 -9.68 -0.39 14.07
CA CYS A 194 -9.38 -1.15 15.28
C CYS A 194 -8.12 -0.63 15.98
N GLY A 195 -7.03 -0.48 15.23
CA GLY A 195 -5.71 -0.15 15.79
C GLY A 195 -5.60 1.25 16.37
N PHE A 196 -6.26 2.21 15.77
CA PHE A 196 -6.22 3.63 16.15
C PHE A 196 -7.48 4.12 16.86
N ALA A 197 -8.37 3.22 17.28
CA ALA A 197 -9.53 3.60 18.08
C ALA A 197 -9.10 4.28 19.39
N GLY A 198 -9.63 5.46 19.66
CA GLY A 198 -9.30 6.24 20.86
C GLY A 198 -10.10 5.85 22.11
N SER A 199 -11.09 4.94 21.96
CA SER A 199 -11.90 4.43 23.07
C SER A 199 -12.54 3.08 22.73
N GLN A 200 -13.17 2.44 23.72
CA GLN A 200 -13.75 1.11 23.56
C GLN A 200 -14.88 1.06 22.52
N GLU A 201 -15.82 2.00 22.59
CA GLU A 201 -17.00 2.01 21.71
C GLU A 201 -16.65 2.02 20.21
N PRO A 202 -15.82 2.95 19.68
CA PRO A 202 -15.41 2.89 18.28
C PRO A 202 -14.55 1.67 17.93
N TYR A 203 -13.77 1.14 18.88
CA TYR A 203 -13.06 -0.12 18.68
C TYR A 203 -14.02 -1.28 18.46
N ASP A 204 -15.02 -1.45 19.35
CA ASP A 204 -16.01 -2.54 19.26
C ASP A 204 -16.78 -2.46 17.93
N ALA A 205 -17.23 -1.26 17.55
CA ALA A 205 -17.94 -1.06 16.28
C ALA A 205 -17.05 -1.36 15.04
N ALA A 206 -15.77 -0.99 15.09
CA ALA A 206 -14.81 -1.28 14.03
C ALA A 206 -14.50 -2.78 13.93
N TYR A 207 -14.31 -3.42 15.08
CA TYR A 207 -14.05 -4.85 15.21
C TYR A 207 -15.19 -5.69 14.63
N ASP A 208 -16.43 -5.43 15.04
CA ASP A 208 -17.60 -6.18 14.55
C ASP A 208 -17.78 -6.04 13.04
N ARG A 209 -17.58 -4.84 12.51
CA ARG A 209 -17.67 -4.58 11.07
C ARG A 209 -16.56 -5.29 10.29
N LEU A 210 -15.32 -5.23 10.77
CA LEU A 210 -14.18 -5.92 10.16
C LEU A 210 -14.45 -7.43 10.08
N TRP A 211 -14.87 -8.04 11.17
CA TRP A 211 -15.09 -9.48 11.22
C TRP A 211 -16.29 -9.94 10.40
N THR A 212 -17.35 -9.15 10.33
CA THR A 212 -18.47 -9.37 9.41
C THR A 212 -18.00 -9.36 7.93
N ALA A 213 -17.08 -8.46 7.59
CA ALA A 213 -16.52 -8.41 6.24
C ALA A 213 -15.58 -9.58 5.94
N LEU A 214 -14.76 -10.01 6.91
CA LEU A 214 -13.89 -11.19 6.76
C LEU A 214 -14.69 -12.48 6.62
N ASP A 215 -15.78 -12.66 7.39
CA ASP A 215 -16.69 -13.80 7.23
C ASP A 215 -17.35 -13.82 5.85
N TRP A 216 -17.81 -12.67 5.36
CA TRP A 216 -18.33 -12.55 3.99
C TRP A 216 -17.27 -12.90 2.93
N LEU A 217 -16.00 -12.55 3.14
CA LEU A 217 -14.92 -12.93 2.22
C LEU A 217 -14.64 -14.46 2.27
N GLU A 218 -14.69 -15.08 3.45
CA GLU A 218 -14.63 -16.55 3.58
C GLU A 218 -15.71 -17.24 2.75
N GLU A 219 -16.97 -16.77 2.87
CA GLU A 219 -18.09 -17.30 2.11
C GLU A 219 -17.91 -17.04 0.60
N ARG A 220 -17.54 -15.81 0.22
CA ARG A 220 -17.38 -15.42 -1.19
C ARG A 220 -16.31 -16.24 -1.91
N LEU A 221 -15.22 -16.56 -1.23
CA LEU A 221 -14.07 -17.26 -1.80
C LEU A 221 -14.15 -18.78 -1.64
N ALA A 222 -15.22 -19.33 -1.06
CA ALA A 222 -15.34 -20.76 -0.81
C ALA A 222 -15.39 -21.58 -2.11
N ASP A 223 -16.05 -21.05 -3.15
CA ASP A 223 -16.33 -21.73 -4.42
C ASP A 223 -15.67 -21.09 -5.65
N ARG A 224 -14.88 -20.04 -5.49
CA ARG A 224 -14.18 -19.33 -6.56
C ARG A 224 -12.74 -19.03 -6.15
N ARG A 225 -11.81 -19.09 -7.12
CA ARG A 225 -10.39 -18.95 -6.81
C ARG A 225 -10.02 -17.52 -6.43
N TYR A 226 -10.58 -16.52 -7.11
CA TYR A 226 -10.31 -15.10 -6.92
C TYR A 226 -11.60 -14.32 -6.70
N LEU A 227 -11.50 -13.06 -6.26
CA LEU A 227 -12.68 -12.25 -5.89
C LEU A 227 -13.68 -12.07 -7.02
N MET A 228 -13.21 -12.01 -8.27
CA MET A 228 -14.06 -11.85 -9.46
C MET A 228 -14.22 -13.15 -10.27
N GLY A 229 -13.79 -14.30 -9.73
CA GLY A 229 -13.94 -15.61 -10.37
C GLY A 229 -12.59 -16.29 -10.65
N ASP A 230 -12.23 -16.45 -11.93
CA ASP A 230 -11.18 -17.36 -12.36
C ASP A 230 -9.82 -16.69 -12.60
N THR A 231 -9.74 -15.36 -12.55
CA THR A 231 -8.53 -14.58 -12.80
C THR A 231 -8.32 -13.52 -11.73
N ILE A 232 -7.07 -13.16 -11.50
CA ILE A 232 -6.69 -12.05 -10.60
C ILE A 232 -7.14 -10.73 -11.23
N THR A 233 -7.70 -9.87 -10.39
CA THR A 233 -8.09 -8.50 -10.72
C THR A 233 -7.50 -7.50 -9.72
N GLU A 234 -7.71 -6.22 -9.97
CA GLU A 234 -7.36 -5.15 -9.02
C GLU A 234 -7.97 -5.38 -7.63
N ALA A 235 -9.16 -6.00 -7.53
CA ALA A 235 -9.80 -6.32 -6.26
C ALA A 235 -8.94 -7.26 -5.40
N ASP A 236 -8.32 -8.27 -6.01
CA ASP A 236 -7.44 -9.23 -5.33
C ASP A 236 -6.17 -8.55 -4.83
N VAL A 237 -5.57 -7.67 -5.65
CA VAL A 237 -4.41 -6.87 -5.26
C VAL A 237 -4.72 -6.04 -4.01
N ARG A 238 -5.88 -5.39 -3.97
CA ARG A 238 -6.31 -4.53 -2.86
C ARG A 238 -6.57 -5.29 -1.57
N LEU A 239 -7.13 -6.48 -1.65
CA LEU A 239 -7.36 -7.33 -0.49
C LEU A 239 -6.05 -7.93 0.03
N PHE A 240 -5.21 -8.46 -0.87
CA PHE A 240 -3.96 -9.13 -0.53
C PHE A 240 -3.07 -8.29 0.37
N THR A 241 -2.89 -7.00 0.08
CA THR A 241 -1.97 -6.15 0.84
C THR A 241 -2.35 -6.01 2.33
N THR A 242 -3.63 -6.18 2.67
CA THR A 242 -4.07 -6.26 4.07
C THR A 242 -3.90 -7.67 4.63
N LEU A 243 -4.29 -8.70 3.89
CA LEU A 243 -4.21 -10.08 4.37
C LEU A 243 -2.77 -10.50 4.70
N VAL A 244 -1.81 -10.14 3.84
CA VAL A 244 -0.40 -10.51 4.05
C VAL A 244 0.21 -9.90 5.32
N ARG A 245 -0.37 -8.81 5.82
CA ARG A 245 0.06 -8.12 7.06
C ARG A 245 -0.75 -8.54 8.29
N PHE A 246 -1.79 -9.36 8.11
CA PHE A 246 -2.78 -9.59 9.16
C PHE A 246 -2.18 -10.22 10.41
N ASP A 247 -1.57 -11.39 10.28
CA ASP A 247 -1.01 -12.12 11.43
C ASP A 247 0.27 -11.47 11.97
N ALA A 248 1.06 -10.86 11.09
CA ALA A 248 2.31 -10.20 11.48
C ALA A 248 2.08 -8.89 12.27
N VAL A 249 0.96 -8.20 11.98
CA VAL A 249 0.70 -6.85 12.51
C VAL A 249 -0.72 -6.72 13.06
N TYR A 250 -1.73 -6.83 12.21
CA TYR A 250 -3.07 -6.34 12.57
C TYR A 250 -3.74 -7.15 13.67
N HIS A 251 -3.50 -8.46 13.71
CA HIS A 251 -4.01 -9.33 14.77
C HIS A 251 -3.50 -8.88 16.16
N GLY A 252 -2.20 -8.72 16.34
CA GLY A 252 -1.62 -8.35 17.63
C GLY A 252 -1.58 -6.85 17.87
N HIS A 253 -0.90 -6.12 17.00
CA HIS A 253 -0.62 -4.70 17.17
C HIS A 253 -1.89 -3.84 17.12
N PHE A 254 -2.81 -4.14 16.19
CA PHE A 254 -4.08 -3.42 16.05
C PHE A 254 -5.26 -4.09 16.75
N LYS A 255 -5.03 -5.19 17.47
CA LYS A 255 -6.07 -5.91 18.22
C LYS A 255 -7.23 -6.42 17.36
N ALA A 256 -7.01 -6.64 16.07
CA ALA A 256 -7.99 -7.28 15.18
C ALA A 256 -7.98 -8.80 15.40
N ASN A 257 -8.28 -9.27 16.60
CA ASN A 257 -7.79 -10.53 17.16
C ASN A 257 -8.86 -11.57 17.52
N ARG A 258 -10.00 -11.63 16.80
CA ARG A 258 -10.94 -12.74 16.96
C ARG A 258 -10.24 -14.09 16.70
N GLN A 259 -9.50 -14.14 15.60
CA GLN A 259 -8.64 -15.25 15.21
C GLN A 259 -7.56 -14.75 14.27
N LYS A 260 -6.53 -15.54 14.03
CA LYS A 260 -5.50 -15.25 13.03
C LYS A 260 -6.04 -15.49 11.62
N LEU A 261 -5.44 -14.86 10.62
CA LEU A 261 -5.71 -15.20 9.23
C LEU A 261 -5.40 -16.68 8.95
N SER A 262 -4.31 -17.18 9.54
CA SER A 262 -3.90 -18.59 9.43
C SER A 262 -4.89 -19.60 10.03
N GLU A 263 -5.88 -19.15 10.79
CA GLU A 263 -6.99 -19.95 11.34
C GLU A 263 -8.28 -19.84 10.52
N MET A 264 -8.27 -19.06 9.44
CA MET A 264 -9.39 -18.89 8.49
C MET A 264 -9.11 -19.71 7.23
N PRO A 265 -9.72 -20.88 7.05
CA PRO A 265 -9.24 -21.87 6.08
C PRO A 265 -9.28 -21.37 4.62
N VAL A 266 -10.32 -20.64 4.23
CA VAL A 266 -10.50 -20.15 2.86
C VAL A 266 -9.61 -18.92 2.60
N LEU A 267 -9.67 -17.91 3.46
CA LEU A 267 -8.85 -16.71 3.34
C LEU A 267 -7.35 -17.00 3.49
N TRP A 268 -6.98 -17.93 4.35
CA TRP A 268 -5.58 -18.34 4.47
C TRP A 268 -5.07 -19.04 3.22
N ALA A 269 -5.86 -19.95 2.65
CA ALA A 269 -5.52 -20.60 1.38
C ALA A 269 -5.44 -19.58 0.23
N TYR A 270 -6.40 -18.66 0.15
CA TYR A 270 -6.42 -17.59 -0.84
C TYR A 270 -5.21 -16.63 -0.73
N ALA A 271 -4.88 -16.20 0.49
CA ALA A 271 -3.75 -15.31 0.71
C ALA A 271 -2.42 -15.97 0.30
N ARG A 272 -2.26 -17.30 0.55
CA ARG A 272 -1.09 -18.06 0.11
C ARG A 272 -1.06 -18.29 -1.40
N ASP A 273 -2.21 -18.53 -2.04
CA ASP A 273 -2.30 -18.63 -3.51
C ASP A 273 -1.77 -17.35 -4.16
N LEU A 274 -2.23 -16.19 -3.68
CA LEU A 274 -1.72 -14.91 -4.16
C LEU A 274 -0.24 -14.71 -3.82
N TYR A 275 0.19 -14.99 -2.58
CA TYR A 275 1.59 -14.84 -2.17
C TYR A 275 2.54 -15.67 -3.03
N GLN A 276 2.15 -16.90 -3.41
CA GLN A 276 2.94 -17.79 -4.26
C GLN A 276 2.81 -17.47 -5.76
N THR A 277 1.88 -16.58 -6.13
CA THR A 277 1.73 -16.13 -7.51
C THR A 277 2.80 -15.09 -7.85
N PRO A 278 3.59 -15.28 -8.94
CA PRO A 278 4.56 -14.28 -9.38
C PRO A 278 3.95 -12.89 -9.53
N GLY A 279 4.62 -11.88 -8.99
CA GLY A 279 4.13 -10.50 -8.93
C GLY A 279 3.65 -10.07 -7.55
N PHE A 280 3.45 -11.00 -6.61
CA PHE A 280 2.93 -10.72 -5.27
C PHE A 280 3.95 -10.91 -4.15
N GLY A 281 4.36 -12.15 -3.88
CA GLY A 281 5.17 -12.50 -2.72
C GLY A 281 6.53 -11.79 -2.69
N GLU A 282 7.18 -11.68 -3.84
CA GLU A 282 8.47 -10.99 -3.99
C GLU A 282 8.40 -9.48 -3.73
N THR A 283 7.18 -8.90 -3.63
CA THR A 283 6.98 -7.50 -3.25
C THR A 283 6.85 -7.29 -1.75
N VAL A 284 6.80 -8.39 -0.98
CA VAL A 284 6.56 -8.39 0.46
C VAL A 284 7.88 -8.53 1.21
N ASP A 285 8.07 -7.69 2.22
CA ASP A 285 9.19 -7.76 3.15
C ASP A 285 8.64 -7.69 4.59
N PHE A 286 8.57 -8.84 5.25
CA PHE A 286 8.00 -8.93 6.60
C PHE A 286 8.86 -8.23 7.66
N GLU A 287 10.17 -8.13 7.47
CA GLU A 287 11.04 -7.39 8.39
C GLU A 287 10.73 -5.91 8.34
N GLN A 288 10.65 -5.34 7.13
CA GLN A 288 10.27 -3.94 6.95
C GLN A 288 8.83 -3.66 7.42
N ILE A 289 7.89 -4.56 7.13
CA ILE A 289 6.51 -4.44 7.62
C ILE A 289 6.49 -4.36 9.14
N LYS A 290 7.09 -5.31 9.84
CA LYS A 290 7.12 -5.32 11.31
C LYS A 290 7.88 -4.12 11.87
N ALA A 291 9.03 -3.78 11.31
CA ALA A 291 9.81 -2.62 11.73
C ALA A 291 8.97 -1.33 11.67
N HIS A 292 8.27 -1.09 10.56
CA HIS A 292 7.42 0.09 10.42
C HIS A 292 6.36 0.17 11.50
N TYR A 293 5.50 -0.84 11.60
CA TYR A 293 4.34 -0.76 12.50
C TYR A 293 4.76 -0.73 13.97
N TYR A 294 5.72 -1.55 14.37
CA TYR A 294 6.08 -1.66 15.78
C TYR A 294 7.02 -0.55 16.28
N VAL A 295 7.77 0.10 15.39
CA VAL A 295 8.69 1.18 15.77
C VAL A 295 8.05 2.57 15.62
N VAL A 296 7.23 2.76 14.57
CA VAL A 296 6.66 4.09 14.27
C VAL A 296 5.44 4.40 15.15
N HIS A 297 4.59 3.43 15.45
CA HIS A 297 3.37 3.64 16.23
C HIS A 297 3.64 3.60 17.75
N LYS A 298 4.34 4.59 18.26
CA LYS A 298 4.77 4.67 19.67
C LYS A 298 3.62 4.74 20.67
N ASP A 299 2.50 5.28 20.28
CA ASP A 299 1.28 5.34 21.13
C ASP A 299 0.66 3.96 21.34
N ILE A 300 0.85 3.03 20.40
CA ILE A 300 0.37 1.66 20.48
C ILE A 300 1.43 0.74 21.08
N ASN A 301 2.70 0.93 20.70
CA ASN A 301 3.85 0.13 21.10
C ASN A 301 4.99 1.01 21.65
N PRO A 302 4.87 1.56 22.86
CA PRO A 302 5.84 2.51 23.42
C PRO A 302 7.24 1.90 23.63
N THR A 303 7.34 0.59 23.79
CA THR A 303 8.62 -0.11 23.93
C THR A 303 9.35 -0.32 22.61
N GLN A 304 8.69 -0.11 21.49
CA GLN A 304 9.22 -0.33 20.12
C GLN A 304 9.79 -1.76 19.91
N ILE A 305 9.35 -2.74 20.71
CA ILE A 305 9.75 -4.13 20.52
C ILE A 305 9.11 -4.70 19.26
N ILE A 306 9.93 -5.25 18.36
CA ILE A 306 9.50 -5.90 17.13
C ILE A 306 9.32 -7.39 17.39
N PRO A 307 8.14 -8.00 17.15
CA PRO A 307 7.92 -9.42 17.35
C PRO A 307 8.72 -10.27 16.34
N LYS A 308 9.22 -11.42 16.77
CA LYS A 308 9.95 -12.34 15.89
C LYS A 308 9.05 -13.07 14.91
N GLY A 309 7.89 -13.55 15.36
CA GLY A 309 6.93 -14.28 14.53
C GLY A 309 5.94 -13.38 13.78
N PRO A 310 5.04 -14.00 12.99
CA PRO A 310 5.07 -15.42 12.60
C PRO A 310 6.23 -15.78 11.67
N SER A 311 6.51 -17.08 11.47
CA SER A 311 7.49 -17.55 10.47
C SER A 311 6.97 -17.31 9.05
N GLU A 312 7.87 -16.93 8.16
CA GLU A 312 7.53 -16.68 6.74
C GLU A 312 7.34 -17.98 5.96
N ASP A 313 7.93 -19.08 6.39
CA ASP A 313 7.86 -20.39 5.70
C ASP A 313 6.42 -20.88 5.53
N VAL A 314 5.51 -20.47 6.42
CA VAL A 314 4.09 -20.86 6.36
C VAL A 314 3.40 -20.35 5.09
N TRP A 315 3.89 -19.26 4.49
CA TRP A 315 3.35 -18.70 3.26
C TRP A 315 3.66 -19.54 2.03
N LEU A 316 4.70 -20.38 2.10
CA LEU A 316 5.13 -21.27 1.00
C LEU A 316 4.50 -22.66 1.09
N THR A 317 3.66 -22.92 2.10
CA THR A 317 2.94 -24.19 2.23
C THR A 317 1.83 -24.29 1.19
N GLN A 318 1.53 -25.53 0.75
CA GLN A 318 0.52 -25.81 -0.27
C GLN A 318 -0.86 -25.21 0.13
N HIS A 319 -1.48 -24.48 -0.79
CA HIS A 319 -2.77 -23.80 -0.55
C HIS A 319 -3.98 -24.58 -1.12
N GLY A 320 -3.80 -25.41 -2.16
CA GLY A 320 -4.81 -26.30 -2.71
C GLY A 320 -5.93 -25.61 -3.54
N ARG A 321 -5.85 -24.30 -3.76
CA ARG A 321 -6.88 -23.55 -4.48
C ARG A 321 -6.89 -23.79 -6.00
N GLU A 322 -5.86 -24.41 -6.54
CA GLU A 322 -5.83 -24.88 -7.93
C GLU A 322 -6.98 -25.83 -8.25
N SER A 323 -7.50 -26.53 -7.24
CA SER A 323 -8.64 -27.43 -7.38
C SER A 323 -9.95 -26.70 -7.72
N LEU A 324 -10.05 -25.38 -7.47
CA LEU A 324 -11.17 -24.56 -7.88
C LEU A 324 -11.12 -24.15 -9.35
N GLY A 325 -10.04 -24.49 -10.07
CA GLY A 325 -9.82 -24.07 -11.44
C GLY A 325 -9.28 -22.65 -11.55
N GLY A 326 -9.52 -22.00 -12.70
CA GLY A 326 -9.05 -20.66 -12.97
C GLY A 326 -7.55 -20.58 -13.30
N ARG A 327 -7.16 -19.46 -13.90
CA ARG A 327 -5.77 -19.14 -14.25
C ARG A 327 -5.42 -17.75 -13.70
N PRO A 328 -4.39 -17.60 -12.88
CA PRO A 328 -4.08 -16.31 -12.24
C PRO A 328 -4.05 -15.12 -13.21
N PHE A 329 -3.47 -15.32 -14.39
CA PHE A 329 -3.27 -14.27 -15.38
C PHE A 329 -4.25 -14.37 -16.57
N GLY A 330 -5.30 -15.19 -16.48
CA GLY A 330 -6.23 -15.43 -17.59
C GLY A 330 -5.53 -16.00 -18.82
N ASP A 331 -5.64 -15.33 -19.97
CA ASP A 331 -4.90 -15.67 -21.19
C ASP A 331 -3.47 -15.10 -21.22
N GLY A 332 -3.10 -14.33 -20.21
CA GLY A 332 -1.77 -13.77 -20.05
C GLY A 332 -0.75 -14.73 -19.46
N THR A 333 0.40 -14.19 -19.09
CA THR A 333 1.55 -14.94 -18.55
C THR A 333 2.01 -14.36 -17.21
N ALA A 334 2.80 -15.11 -16.47
CA ALA A 334 3.42 -14.62 -15.24
C ALA A 334 4.51 -13.57 -15.53
N PRO A 335 4.69 -12.54 -14.68
CA PRO A 335 5.87 -11.71 -14.72
C PRO A 335 7.11 -12.52 -14.28
N ASP A 336 8.32 -12.02 -14.62
CA ASP A 336 9.57 -12.65 -14.16
C ASP A 336 9.75 -12.42 -12.65
N PRO A 337 9.67 -13.47 -11.81
CA PRO A 337 9.79 -13.32 -10.36
C PRO A 337 11.21 -12.96 -9.90
N LYS A 338 12.22 -13.11 -10.77
CA LYS A 338 13.62 -12.79 -10.46
C LYS A 338 13.98 -11.34 -10.77
N ARG A 339 13.12 -10.61 -11.45
CA ARG A 339 13.37 -9.21 -11.78
C ARG A 339 13.47 -8.38 -10.49
N PRO A 340 14.53 -7.56 -10.29
CA PRO A 340 14.63 -6.67 -9.14
C PRO A 340 13.41 -5.75 -9.01
N LEU A 341 13.08 -5.32 -7.80
CA LEU A 341 11.98 -4.36 -7.58
C LEU A 341 12.37 -2.94 -8.03
N LYS A 342 13.65 -2.54 -7.80
CA LYS A 342 14.22 -1.25 -8.22
C LYS A 342 14.82 -1.34 -9.61
#